data_df057635f8a4d46688a6f95c39b5f75f
#
_entry.id   df057635f8a4d46688a6f95c39b5f75f
#
_cell.length_a   1.000
_cell.length_b   1.000
_cell.length_c   1.000
_cell.angle_alpha   90.00
_cell.angle_beta   90.00
_cell.angle_gamma   90.00
#
_symmetry.space_group_name_H-M   'P 1'
#
loop_
_entity.id
_entity.type
_entity.pdbx_description
1 polymer ?
#
loop_
_entity_poly.entity_id
_entity_poly.type
_entity_poly.pdbx_seq_one_letter_code
_entity_poly.pdbx_strand_id
1 'polypeptide(L)'
;LASSAASDVYKRQLLTYGVAYMICDIMVMIWGFSIRLLALPDFLQGSVQVFGINFPIYYLFVIAVSGGIAFAFWYMINRTKLGMMTRAIISDRPMVANLGVNVNQMFSILFMIGIGIAGLGGALNAPITGQSPKEGLSVFGNVMPILVIGGLRNMDGCLPAALLVGLVNAFGAVYLPQYYNILPAALMVIAMAINPQGLFTKKEAR
;
A
#
# COMPACT_ATOMS: atom_id res chain seq x y z
N LEU A 1 1.96 -10.46 32.14
CA LEU A 1 0.87 -10.35 31.13
C LEU A 1 1.31 -9.59 29.89
N ALA A 2 2.03 -8.47 30.01
CA ALA A 2 2.53 -7.71 28.87
C ALA A 2 3.59 -8.47 28.06
N SER A 3 4.49 -9.22 28.70
CA SER A 3 5.51 -10.03 28.04
C SER A 3 4.89 -11.23 27.28
N SER A 4 3.83 -11.84 27.81
CA SER A 4 3.09 -12.91 27.15
C SER A 4 2.37 -12.40 25.90
N ALA A 5 1.67 -11.27 25.99
CA ALA A 5 0.99 -10.66 24.85
C ALA A 5 1.96 -10.25 23.74
N ALA A 6 3.11 -9.67 24.08
CA ALA A 6 4.16 -9.32 23.12
C ALA A 6 4.72 -10.58 22.43
N SER A 7 4.99 -11.66 23.20
CA SER A 7 5.49 -12.92 22.63
C SER A 7 4.49 -13.56 21.65
N ASP A 8 3.19 -13.45 21.93
CA ASP A 8 2.15 -14.00 21.06
C ASP A 8 1.99 -13.20 19.76
N VAL A 9 2.20 -11.88 19.80
CA VAL A 9 2.23 -11.03 18.59
C VAL A 9 3.44 -11.41 17.72
N TYR A 10 4.63 -11.57 18.33
CA TYR A 10 5.82 -12.01 17.60
C TYR A 10 5.67 -13.39 16.97
N LYS A 11 5.10 -14.36 17.69
CA LYS A 11 4.84 -15.70 17.15
C LYS A 11 3.92 -15.66 15.94
N ARG A 12 2.83 -14.89 16.01
CA ARG A 12 1.90 -14.71 14.87
C ARG A 12 2.59 -14.03 13.68
N GLN A 13 3.40 -13.02 13.94
CA GLN A 13 4.13 -12.32 12.89
C GLN A 13 5.16 -13.21 12.20
N LEU A 14 5.94 -13.99 12.98
CA LEU A 14 6.87 -14.98 12.44
C LEU A 14 6.16 -16.04 11.60
N LEU A 15 5.01 -16.53 12.07
CA LEU A 15 4.22 -17.52 11.36
C LEU A 15 3.69 -16.98 10.03
N THR A 16 3.13 -15.76 10.01
CA THR A 16 2.64 -15.14 8.78
C THR A 16 3.77 -14.87 7.77
N TYR A 17 4.94 -14.43 8.24
CA TYR A 17 6.12 -14.30 7.39
C TYR A 17 6.60 -15.64 6.85
N GLY A 18 6.65 -16.68 7.69
CA GLY A 18 7.02 -18.03 7.28
C GLY A 18 6.10 -18.56 6.17
N VAL A 19 4.78 -18.39 6.35
CA VAL A 19 3.80 -18.78 5.32
C VAL A 19 3.97 -17.98 4.03
N ALA A 20 4.21 -16.67 4.12
CA ALA A 20 4.45 -15.82 2.94
C ALA A 20 5.68 -16.28 2.16
N TYR A 21 6.80 -16.57 2.85
CA TYR A 21 8.00 -17.11 2.20
C TYR A 21 7.76 -18.49 1.58
N MET A 22 7.06 -19.40 2.26
CA MET A 22 6.68 -20.70 1.68
C MET A 22 5.89 -20.55 0.38
N ILE A 23 4.91 -19.66 0.35
CA ILE A 23 4.13 -19.37 -0.87
C ILE A 23 5.03 -18.83 -1.98
N CYS A 24 5.94 -17.90 -1.67
CA CYS A 24 6.91 -17.38 -2.64
C CYS A 24 7.81 -18.48 -3.19
N ASP A 25 8.32 -19.37 -2.34
CA ASP A 25 9.22 -20.46 -2.76
C ASP A 25 8.47 -21.51 -3.59
N ILE A 26 7.22 -21.83 -3.26
CA ILE A 26 6.37 -22.68 -4.09
C ILE A 26 6.14 -22.04 -5.48
N MET A 27 5.90 -20.73 -5.54
CA MET A 27 5.80 -20.03 -6.82
C MET A 27 7.11 -20.10 -7.62
N VAL A 28 8.26 -19.96 -6.97
CA VAL A 28 9.58 -20.11 -7.62
C VAL A 28 9.78 -21.51 -8.16
N MET A 29 9.34 -22.55 -7.43
CA MET A 29 9.42 -23.96 -7.89
C MET A 29 8.55 -24.21 -9.12
N ILE A 30 7.36 -23.60 -9.20
CA ILE A 30 6.42 -23.84 -10.31
C ILE A 30 6.76 -22.99 -11.54
N TRP A 31 7.05 -21.69 -11.35
CA TRP A 31 7.25 -20.72 -12.44
C TRP A 31 8.72 -20.37 -12.73
N GLY A 32 9.65 -20.78 -11.86
CA GLY A 32 11.05 -20.42 -11.93
C GLY A 32 11.35 -19.03 -11.36
N PHE A 33 12.64 -18.69 -11.34
CA PHE A 33 13.14 -17.42 -10.78
C PHE A 33 13.20 -16.28 -11.82
N SER A 34 12.81 -16.54 -13.07
CA SER A 34 12.94 -15.55 -14.15
C SER A 34 11.92 -14.43 -14.02
N ILE A 35 12.38 -13.19 -14.16
CA ILE A 35 11.51 -12.03 -14.29
C ILE A 35 10.73 -12.15 -15.60
N ARG A 36 9.41 -12.19 -15.52
CA ARG A 36 8.55 -12.23 -16.70
C ARG A 36 7.99 -10.84 -16.95
N LEU A 37 8.31 -10.27 -18.09
CA LEU A 37 7.68 -9.08 -18.61
C LEU A 37 6.35 -9.49 -19.26
N LEU A 38 5.26 -8.91 -18.81
CA LEU A 38 3.97 -9.09 -19.47
C LEU A 38 3.93 -8.22 -20.74
N ALA A 39 3.57 -8.84 -21.86
CA ALA A 39 3.32 -8.10 -23.09
C ALA A 39 2.11 -7.17 -22.88
N LEU A 40 2.29 -5.91 -23.25
CA LEU A 40 1.20 -4.93 -23.26
C LEU A 40 0.19 -5.28 -24.36
N PRO A 41 -1.11 -5.09 -24.12
CA PRO A 41 -2.12 -5.17 -25.16
C PRO A 41 -1.82 -4.16 -26.29
N ASP A 42 -2.11 -4.51 -27.53
CA ASP A 42 -1.75 -3.73 -28.73
C ASP A 42 -2.26 -2.29 -28.69
N PHE A 43 -3.40 -2.04 -28.07
CA PHE A 43 -3.97 -0.69 -27.91
C PHE A 43 -3.24 0.20 -26.89
N LEU A 44 -2.34 -0.35 -26.06
CA LEU A 44 -1.55 0.37 -25.05
C LEU A 44 -0.05 0.42 -25.39
N GLN A 45 0.37 -0.17 -26.51
CA GLN A 45 1.77 -0.17 -26.97
C GLN A 45 2.20 1.16 -27.64
N GLY A 46 1.29 2.11 -27.83
CA GLY A 46 1.59 3.40 -28.44
C GLY A 46 2.38 4.34 -27.53
N SER A 47 3.00 5.36 -28.14
CA SER A 47 3.60 6.50 -27.45
C SER A 47 2.93 7.79 -27.87
N VAL A 48 2.66 8.67 -26.92
CA VAL A 48 2.15 10.04 -27.18
C VAL A 48 3.30 11.01 -26.93
N GLN A 49 3.50 11.92 -27.87
CA GLN A 49 4.45 13.02 -27.69
C GLN A 49 3.79 14.13 -26.86
N VAL A 50 4.27 14.30 -25.64
CA VAL A 50 3.85 15.39 -24.75
C VAL A 50 5.09 16.25 -24.50
N PHE A 51 5.02 17.52 -24.87
CA PHE A 51 6.15 18.48 -24.74
C PHE A 51 7.47 18.02 -25.41
N GLY A 52 7.40 17.27 -26.53
CA GLY A 52 8.59 16.78 -27.23
C GLY A 52 9.25 15.51 -26.62
N ILE A 53 8.66 14.94 -25.58
CA ILE A 53 9.09 13.69 -24.96
C ILE A 53 8.09 12.59 -25.30
N ASN A 54 8.59 11.42 -25.73
CA ASN A 54 7.75 10.27 -26.01
C ASN A 54 7.36 9.58 -24.71
N PHE A 55 6.09 9.70 -24.29
CA PHE A 55 5.54 8.98 -23.15
C PHE A 55 4.78 7.74 -23.62
N PRO A 56 5.08 6.55 -23.10
CA PRO A 56 4.27 5.37 -23.36
C PRO A 56 2.83 5.59 -22.84
N ILE A 57 1.83 5.27 -23.66
CA ILE A 57 0.40 5.43 -23.32
C ILE A 57 0.06 4.66 -22.03
N TYR A 58 0.74 3.55 -21.79
CA TYR A 58 0.52 2.73 -20.61
C TYR A 58 0.72 3.49 -19.28
N TYR A 59 1.73 4.36 -19.18
CA TYR A 59 1.93 5.16 -17.96
C TYR A 59 0.78 6.12 -17.69
N LEU A 60 0.24 6.75 -18.74
CA LEU A 60 -0.93 7.62 -18.61
C LEU A 60 -2.17 6.83 -18.19
N PHE A 61 -2.35 5.63 -18.74
CA PHE A 61 -3.42 4.72 -18.36
C PHE A 61 -3.31 4.32 -16.87
N VAL A 62 -2.12 3.93 -16.41
CA VAL A 62 -1.88 3.57 -15.00
C VAL A 62 -2.15 4.75 -14.08
N ILE A 63 -1.72 5.96 -14.43
CA ILE A 63 -2.01 7.17 -13.63
C ILE A 63 -3.52 7.42 -13.56
N ALA A 64 -4.24 7.33 -14.67
CA ALA A 64 -5.68 7.55 -14.70
C ALA A 64 -6.44 6.50 -13.87
N VAL A 65 -6.10 5.22 -14.03
CA VAL A 65 -6.75 4.11 -13.31
C VAL A 65 -6.42 4.16 -11.83
N SER A 66 -5.14 4.35 -11.46
CA SER A 66 -4.74 4.44 -10.05
C SER A 66 -5.34 5.66 -9.36
N GLY A 67 -5.39 6.80 -10.04
CA GLY A 67 -6.09 7.99 -9.57
C GLY A 67 -7.60 7.76 -9.38
N GLY A 68 -8.23 7.06 -10.32
CA GLY A 68 -9.65 6.67 -10.22
C GLY A 68 -9.92 5.73 -9.03
N ILE A 69 -9.07 4.73 -8.81
CA ILE A 69 -9.16 3.81 -7.67
C ILE A 69 -8.95 4.57 -6.36
N ALA A 70 -7.93 5.43 -6.28
CA ALA A 70 -7.66 6.24 -5.11
C ALA A 70 -8.84 7.17 -4.77
N PHE A 71 -9.44 7.83 -5.78
CA PHE A 71 -10.63 8.66 -5.62
C PHE A 71 -11.84 7.85 -5.17
N ALA A 72 -12.09 6.70 -5.78
CA ALA A 72 -13.19 5.80 -5.41
C ALA A 72 -13.04 5.32 -3.95
N PHE A 73 -11.83 4.94 -3.54
CA PHE A 73 -11.53 4.52 -2.18
C PHE A 73 -11.71 5.68 -1.19
N TRP A 74 -11.19 6.87 -1.51
CA TRP A 74 -11.41 8.07 -0.71
C TRP A 74 -12.90 8.41 -0.56
N TYR A 75 -13.66 8.35 -1.65
CA TYR A 75 -15.10 8.57 -1.63
C TYR A 75 -15.82 7.53 -0.76
N MET A 76 -15.46 6.26 -0.92
CA MET A 76 -16.00 5.16 -0.12
C MET A 76 -15.78 5.39 1.38
N ILE A 77 -14.57 5.78 1.79
CA ILE A 77 -14.25 6.01 3.21
C ILE A 77 -14.94 7.27 3.75
N ASN A 78 -14.98 8.35 2.96
CA ASN A 78 -15.45 9.64 3.48
C ASN A 78 -16.95 9.87 3.30
N ARG A 79 -17.59 9.21 2.33
CA ARG A 79 -18.98 9.49 1.95
C ARG A 79 -19.93 8.31 2.11
N THR A 80 -19.46 7.12 2.46
CA THR A 80 -20.34 5.96 2.61
C THR A 80 -20.53 5.53 4.07
N LYS A 81 -21.59 4.73 4.32
CA LYS A 81 -21.85 4.13 5.63
C LYS A 81 -20.72 3.21 6.08
N LEU A 82 -20.07 2.50 5.13
CA LEU A 82 -18.92 1.65 5.42
C LEU A 82 -17.77 2.44 6.03
N GLY A 83 -17.41 3.59 5.45
CA GLY A 83 -16.34 4.43 5.98
C GLY A 83 -16.70 5.06 7.34
N MET A 84 -17.96 5.43 7.56
CA MET A 84 -18.42 5.93 8.85
C MET A 84 -18.32 4.85 9.94
N MET A 85 -18.78 3.64 9.66
CA MET A 85 -18.68 2.49 10.58
C MET A 85 -17.21 2.12 10.86
N THR A 86 -16.36 2.16 9.83
CA THR A 86 -14.93 1.88 9.99
C THR A 86 -14.27 2.86 10.95
N ARG A 87 -14.51 4.15 10.80
CA ARG A 87 -13.97 5.17 11.72
C ARG A 87 -14.49 5.00 13.14
N ALA A 88 -15.77 4.69 13.30
CA ALA A 88 -16.37 4.41 14.61
C ALA A 88 -15.70 3.19 15.28
N ILE A 89 -15.47 2.12 14.54
CA ILE A 89 -14.82 0.89 15.06
C ILE A 89 -13.36 1.16 15.46
N ILE A 90 -12.63 2.00 14.72
CA ILE A 90 -11.25 2.39 15.06
C ILE A 90 -11.21 3.25 16.33
N SER A 91 -12.25 4.07 16.55
CA SER A 91 -12.34 4.93 17.73
C SER A 91 -12.72 4.13 18.99
N ASP A 92 -13.81 3.36 18.94
CA ASP A 92 -14.30 2.56 20.05
C ASP A 92 -15.00 1.28 19.57
N ARG A 93 -14.22 0.20 19.48
CA ARG A 93 -14.71 -1.11 19.05
C ARG A 93 -15.80 -1.70 19.96
N PRO A 94 -15.68 -1.69 21.31
CA PRO A 94 -16.70 -2.20 22.22
C PRO A 94 -18.03 -1.47 22.08
N MET A 95 -18.00 -0.14 21.99
CA MET A 95 -19.21 0.68 21.86
C MET A 95 -19.99 0.35 20.59
N VAL A 96 -19.31 0.21 19.46
CA VAL A 96 -19.93 -0.13 18.17
C VAL A 96 -20.53 -1.54 18.18
N ALA A 97 -19.87 -2.49 18.85
CA ALA A 97 -20.40 -3.84 19.02
C ALA A 97 -21.71 -3.84 19.84
N ASN A 98 -21.79 -3.01 20.88
CA ASN A 98 -22.99 -2.87 21.71
C ASN A 98 -24.17 -2.20 20.95
N LEU A 99 -23.89 -1.43 19.91
CA LEU A 99 -24.91 -0.89 19.01
C LEU A 99 -25.45 -1.90 18.00
N GLY A 100 -25.07 -3.18 18.12
CA GLY A 100 -25.56 -4.28 17.27
C GLY A 100 -24.85 -4.42 15.92
N VAL A 101 -23.75 -3.70 15.70
CA VAL A 101 -22.95 -3.83 14.47
C VAL A 101 -22.04 -5.04 14.57
N ASN A 102 -22.08 -5.93 13.58
CA ASN A 102 -21.17 -7.07 13.50
C ASN A 102 -19.78 -6.61 13.07
N VAL A 103 -18.93 -6.29 14.06
CA VAL A 103 -17.56 -5.77 13.85
C VAL A 103 -16.71 -6.74 13.04
N ASN A 104 -16.84 -8.06 13.26
CA ASN A 104 -16.04 -9.05 12.54
C ASN A 104 -16.40 -9.11 11.04
N GLN A 105 -17.68 -9.00 10.72
CA GLN A 105 -18.13 -8.96 9.33
C GLN A 105 -17.63 -7.69 8.62
N MET A 106 -17.64 -6.55 9.34
CA MET A 106 -17.11 -5.29 8.83
C MET A 106 -15.62 -5.38 8.50
N PHE A 107 -14.81 -5.96 9.40
CA PHE A 107 -13.39 -6.20 9.15
C PHE A 107 -13.17 -7.12 7.94
N SER A 108 -13.97 -8.17 7.79
CA SER A 108 -13.86 -9.07 6.64
C SER A 108 -14.14 -8.37 5.32
N ILE A 109 -15.16 -7.51 5.26
CA ILE A 109 -15.48 -6.72 4.06
C ILE A 109 -14.34 -5.76 3.71
N LEU A 110 -13.83 -5.01 4.70
CA LEU A 110 -12.73 -4.08 4.49
C LEU A 110 -11.45 -4.80 4.03
N PHE A 111 -11.18 -5.97 4.60
CA PHE A 111 -10.05 -6.80 4.22
C PHE A 111 -10.16 -7.30 2.78
N MET A 112 -11.35 -7.78 2.36
CA MET A 112 -11.61 -8.19 0.98
C MET A 112 -11.41 -7.03 -0.01
N ILE A 113 -11.91 -5.83 0.31
CA ILE A 113 -11.71 -4.63 -0.51
C ILE A 113 -10.21 -4.30 -0.60
N GLY A 114 -9.49 -4.34 0.52
CA GLY A 114 -8.05 -4.09 0.57
C GLY A 114 -7.25 -5.06 -0.31
N ILE A 115 -7.54 -6.36 -0.23
CA ILE A 115 -6.91 -7.38 -1.08
C ILE A 115 -7.23 -7.13 -2.55
N GLY A 116 -8.48 -6.79 -2.88
CA GLY A 116 -8.90 -6.49 -4.25
C GLY A 116 -8.11 -5.31 -4.83
N ILE A 117 -7.97 -4.21 -4.09
CA ILE A 117 -7.20 -3.03 -4.51
C ILE A 117 -5.71 -3.37 -4.64
N ALA A 118 -5.15 -4.14 -3.69
CA ALA A 118 -3.76 -4.58 -3.76
C ALA A 118 -3.48 -5.46 -4.99
N GLY A 119 -4.39 -6.39 -5.30
CA GLY A 119 -4.32 -7.22 -6.50
C GLY A 119 -4.37 -6.41 -7.79
N LEU A 120 -5.27 -5.42 -7.87
CA LEU A 120 -5.33 -4.49 -9.00
C LEU A 120 -4.05 -3.66 -9.13
N GLY A 121 -3.50 -3.16 -8.02
CA GLY A 121 -2.24 -2.44 -8.01
C GLY A 121 -1.06 -3.29 -8.52
N GLY A 122 -0.98 -4.54 -8.09
CA GLY A 122 0.01 -5.50 -8.58
C GLY A 122 -0.13 -5.79 -10.07
N ALA A 123 -1.37 -5.99 -10.56
CA ALA A 123 -1.65 -6.22 -11.98
C ALA A 123 -1.26 -5.01 -12.86
N LEU A 124 -1.53 -3.80 -12.40
CA LEU A 124 -1.14 -2.56 -13.09
C LEU A 124 0.37 -2.32 -13.08
N ASN A 125 1.07 -2.76 -12.04
CA ASN A 125 2.51 -2.61 -11.94
C ASN A 125 3.27 -3.67 -12.75
N ALA A 126 2.66 -4.80 -13.03
CA ALA A 126 3.27 -5.96 -13.68
C ALA A 126 4.01 -5.68 -15.01
N PRO A 127 3.44 -4.90 -15.96
CA PRO A 127 4.12 -4.57 -17.22
C PRO A 127 5.25 -3.56 -17.07
N ILE A 128 5.27 -2.78 -15.98
CA ILE A 128 6.28 -1.73 -15.73
C ILE A 128 7.57 -2.32 -15.16
N THR A 129 7.44 -3.10 -14.09
CA THR A 129 8.60 -3.62 -13.34
C THR A 129 8.97 -5.05 -13.70
N GLY A 130 8.09 -5.74 -14.45
CA GLY A 130 8.14 -7.18 -14.58
C GLY A 130 7.66 -7.88 -13.31
N GLN A 131 7.37 -9.17 -13.41
CA GLN A 131 6.90 -9.95 -12.27
C GLN A 131 7.94 -10.99 -11.87
N SER A 132 8.33 -10.93 -10.60
CA SER A 132 9.07 -12.01 -9.95
C SER A 132 8.27 -12.53 -8.75
N PRO A 133 8.39 -13.82 -8.40
CA PRO A 133 7.67 -14.37 -7.25
C PRO A 133 7.97 -13.67 -5.92
N LYS A 134 9.11 -12.98 -5.81
CA LYS A 134 9.54 -12.25 -4.59
C LYS A 134 9.18 -10.77 -4.59
N GLU A 135 8.55 -10.27 -5.66
CA GLU A 135 8.18 -8.85 -5.79
C GLU A 135 7.24 -8.38 -4.66
N GLY A 136 6.31 -9.24 -4.25
CA GLY A 136 5.39 -8.92 -3.15
C GLY A 136 6.08 -8.59 -1.83
N LEU A 137 7.22 -9.20 -1.54
CA LEU A 137 8.01 -8.92 -0.34
C LEU A 137 8.75 -7.58 -0.44
N SER A 138 9.24 -7.22 -1.62
CA SER A 138 9.90 -5.92 -1.85
C SER A 138 8.89 -4.76 -1.76
N VAL A 139 7.70 -4.94 -2.32
CA VAL A 139 6.60 -3.96 -2.21
C VAL A 139 6.20 -3.73 -0.75
N PHE A 140 6.18 -4.79 0.08
CA PHE A 140 5.88 -4.66 1.50
C PHE A 140 6.85 -3.71 2.22
N GLY A 141 8.14 -3.72 1.87
CA GLY A 141 9.13 -2.79 2.39
C GLY A 141 8.82 -1.31 2.08
N ASN A 142 8.18 -1.02 0.95
CA ASN A 142 7.76 0.32 0.57
C ASN A 142 6.42 0.74 1.21
N VAL A 143 5.55 -0.21 1.55
CA VAL A 143 4.25 0.07 2.17
C VAL A 143 4.40 0.52 3.63
N MET A 144 5.35 -0.03 4.38
CA MET A 144 5.59 0.33 5.78
C MET A 144 5.88 1.83 5.98
N PRO A 145 6.80 2.47 5.23
CA PRO A 145 6.98 3.92 5.28
C PRO A 145 5.70 4.71 5.02
N ILE A 146 4.88 4.30 4.05
CA ILE A 146 3.63 4.96 3.72
C ILE A 146 2.66 4.96 4.91
N LEU A 147 2.51 3.81 5.57
CA LEU A 147 1.63 3.68 6.74
C LEU A 147 2.09 4.55 7.91
N VAL A 148 3.39 4.61 8.17
CA VAL A 148 3.95 5.40 9.27
C VAL A 148 3.83 6.89 8.99
N ILE A 149 4.16 7.33 7.77
CA ILE A 149 4.08 8.73 7.36
C ILE A 149 2.62 9.21 7.30
N GLY A 150 1.70 8.38 6.81
CA GLY A 150 0.26 8.68 6.76
C GLY A 150 -0.40 8.72 8.13
N GLY A 151 0.17 7.98 9.09
CA GLY A 151 -0.38 7.78 10.44
C GLY A 151 -1.30 6.56 10.49
N LEU A 152 -0.98 5.60 11.36
CA LEU A 152 -1.68 4.30 11.49
C LEU A 152 -3.18 4.42 11.80
N ARG A 153 -3.62 5.54 12.36
CA ARG A 153 -5.03 5.79 12.72
C ARG A 153 -5.74 6.74 11.75
N ASN A 154 -5.02 7.32 10.80
CA ASN A 154 -5.55 8.33 9.88
C ASN A 154 -5.57 7.81 8.45
N MET A 155 -6.73 7.30 8.01
CA MET A 155 -6.91 6.78 6.66
C MET A 155 -6.74 7.86 5.58
N ASP A 156 -7.13 9.12 5.87
CA ASP A 156 -7.01 10.23 4.94
C ASP A 156 -5.55 10.63 4.69
N GLY A 157 -4.65 10.36 5.64
CA GLY A 157 -3.22 10.61 5.53
C GLY A 157 -2.47 9.62 4.64
N CYS A 158 -3.03 8.43 4.39
CA CYS A 158 -2.34 7.40 3.60
C CYS A 158 -2.20 7.79 2.11
N LEU A 159 -3.18 8.46 1.52
CA LEU A 159 -3.12 8.88 0.12
C LEU A 159 -2.00 9.92 -0.13
N PRO A 160 -1.93 11.06 0.60
CA PRO A 160 -0.84 11.99 0.41
C PRO A 160 0.53 11.40 0.80
N ALA A 161 0.59 10.51 1.80
CA ALA A 161 1.82 9.81 2.15
C ALA A 161 2.30 8.90 1.02
N ALA A 162 1.40 8.16 0.36
CA ALA A 162 1.72 7.32 -0.78
C ALA A 162 2.25 8.13 -1.98
N LEU A 163 1.65 9.29 -2.27
CA LEU A 163 2.12 10.21 -3.29
C LEU A 163 3.52 10.75 -2.97
N LEU A 164 3.75 11.15 -1.72
CA LEU A 164 5.04 11.67 -1.27
C LEU A 164 6.13 10.60 -1.38
N VAL A 165 5.89 9.39 -0.89
CA VAL A 165 6.85 8.27 -1.00
C VAL A 165 7.07 7.88 -2.45
N GLY A 166 6.03 7.86 -3.29
CA GLY A 166 6.13 7.60 -4.72
C GLY A 166 6.98 8.63 -5.45
N LEU A 167 6.81 9.92 -5.16
CA LEU A 167 7.65 10.99 -5.69
C LEU A 167 9.11 10.84 -5.26
N VAL A 168 9.35 10.59 -3.97
CA VAL A 168 10.71 10.39 -3.45
C VAL A 168 11.38 9.18 -4.11
N ASN A 169 10.65 8.08 -4.31
CA ASN A 169 11.15 6.92 -5.04
C ASN A 169 11.47 7.25 -6.50
N ALA A 170 10.59 7.98 -7.19
CA ALA A 170 10.79 8.35 -8.59
C ALA A 170 12.03 9.26 -8.77
N PHE A 171 12.15 10.32 -7.96
CA PHE A 171 13.32 11.18 -7.97
C PHE A 171 14.59 10.45 -7.50
N GLY A 172 14.46 9.59 -6.49
CA GLY A 172 15.57 8.80 -5.99
C GLY A 172 16.15 7.85 -7.03
N ALA A 173 15.29 7.20 -7.82
CA ALA A 173 15.73 6.32 -8.90
C ALA A 173 16.52 7.06 -10.00
N VAL A 174 16.20 8.34 -10.25
CA VAL A 174 16.88 9.17 -11.27
C VAL A 174 18.19 9.77 -10.75
N TYR A 175 18.16 10.38 -9.55
CA TYR A 175 19.30 11.14 -9.03
C TYR A 175 20.25 10.32 -8.16
N LEU A 176 19.73 9.30 -7.47
CA LEU A 176 20.48 8.48 -6.51
C LEU A 176 20.17 6.98 -6.68
N PRO A 177 20.48 6.38 -7.86
CA PRO A 177 20.10 5.00 -8.16
C PRO A 177 20.70 3.97 -7.20
N GLN A 178 21.83 4.29 -6.56
CA GLN A 178 22.47 3.41 -5.57
C GLN A 178 21.77 3.38 -4.22
N TYR A 179 21.01 4.43 -3.89
CA TYR A 179 20.38 4.63 -2.57
C TYR A 179 18.86 4.64 -2.61
N TYR A 180 18.23 4.44 -3.78
CA TYR A 180 16.79 4.61 -3.93
C TYR A 180 15.97 3.70 -3.00
N ASN A 181 16.45 2.49 -2.69
CA ASN A 181 15.79 1.56 -1.77
C ASN A 181 15.83 2.03 -0.30
N ILE A 182 16.79 2.89 0.06
CA ILE A 182 16.97 3.40 1.43
C ILE A 182 16.15 4.67 1.64
N LEU A 183 15.85 5.40 0.57
CA LEU A 183 15.14 6.69 0.63
C LEU A 183 13.77 6.62 1.34
N PRO A 184 12.89 5.64 1.07
CA PRO A 184 11.62 5.54 1.79
C PRO A 184 11.81 5.30 3.30
N ALA A 185 12.81 4.49 3.66
CA ALA A 185 13.12 4.23 5.07
C ALA A 185 13.70 5.48 5.76
N ALA A 186 14.60 6.21 5.09
CA ALA A 186 15.12 7.47 5.60
C ALA A 186 14.02 8.52 5.79
N LEU A 187 13.10 8.63 4.81
CA LEU A 187 11.95 9.51 4.89
C LEU A 187 11.02 9.13 6.05
N MET A 188 10.83 7.84 6.30
CA MET A 188 10.08 7.34 7.45
C MET A 188 10.71 7.79 8.77
N VAL A 189 12.03 7.66 8.93
CA VAL A 189 12.75 8.08 10.15
C VAL A 189 12.62 9.60 10.35
N ILE A 190 12.77 10.38 9.29
CA ILE A 190 12.60 11.85 9.35
C ILE A 190 11.16 12.21 9.74
N ALA A 191 10.17 11.54 9.13
CA ALA A 191 8.77 11.77 9.45
C ALA A 191 8.44 11.46 10.91
N MET A 192 8.95 10.36 11.45
CA MET A 192 8.78 10.01 12.87
C MET A 192 9.50 10.98 13.81
N ALA A 193 10.65 11.53 13.43
CA ALA A 193 11.37 12.52 14.22
C ALA A 193 10.60 13.85 14.31
N ILE A 194 9.87 14.22 13.23
CA ILE A 194 9.08 15.46 13.20
C ILE A 194 7.73 15.26 13.91
N ASN A 195 7.05 14.17 13.62
CA ASN A 195 5.75 13.87 14.22
C ASN A 195 5.55 12.34 14.36
N PRO A 196 5.68 11.77 15.56
CA PRO A 196 5.55 10.34 15.78
C PRO A 196 4.13 9.78 15.53
N GLN A 197 3.14 10.65 15.38
CA GLN A 197 1.75 10.25 15.08
C GLN A 197 1.46 10.21 13.56
N GLY A 198 2.44 10.53 12.71
CA GLY A 198 2.31 10.67 11.27
C GLY A 198 2.24 12.14 10.84
N LEU A 199 2.84 12.45 9.68
CA LEU A 199 2.92 13.83 9.16
C LEU A 199 1.56 14.42 8.83
N PHE A 200 0.63 13.60 8.38
CA PHE A 200 -0.71 14.01 7.94
C PHE A 200 -1.80 13.83 9.00
N THR A 201 -1.41 13.50 10.23
CA THR A 201 -2.37 13.39 11.33
C THR A 201 -2.72 14.80 11.84
N LYS A 202 -4.00 15.17 11.78
CA LYS A 202 -4.48 16.40 12.46
C LYS A 202 -4.14 16.28 13.94
N LYS A 203 -3.39 17.26 14.46
CA LYS A 203 -3.27 17.43 15.91
C LYS A 203 -4.68 17.61 16.47
N GLU A 204 -5.22 16.59 17.14
CA GLU A 204 -6.32 16.82 18.04
C GLU A 204 -5.79 17.78 19.12
N ALA A 205 -6.31 18.99 19.11
CA ALA A 205 -6.11 19.94 20.20
C ALA A 205 -6.60 19.27 21.48
N ARG A 206 -5.68 19.07 22.41
CA ARG A 206 -5.97 18.69 23.81
C ARG A 206 -6.80 19.77 24.46
#